data_89d04b3215515a0f72e9ac2db18c7d2f
#
_entry.id   89d04b3215515a0f72e9ac2db18c7d2f
#
_cell.length_a   1.000
_cell.length_b   1.000
_cell.length_c   1.000
_cell.angle_alpha   90.00
_cell.angle_beta   90.00
_cell.angle_gamma   90.00
#
_symmetry.space_group_name_H-M   'P 1'
#
loop_
_entity.id
_entity.type
_entity.pdbx_description
1 polymer ?
#
loop_
_entity_poly.entity_id
_entity_poly.type
_entity_poly.pdbx_seq_one_letter_code
_entity_poly.pdbx_strand_id
1 'polypeptide(L)'
;MLQNTNTYEIYTLRNKEGQSITFAPDPSWRLGPYLGWRWVFLGYTFDLKHINANNSHTNKKEFDLSLYSSLLGVDLFWRQTGNDYHVKRMNLGEHINCNAMRKAPFGGFKSSIKGLNLYYIFNHRRFSYPAAYAQSTVQRRSAGSMLLGIGYTQHKLEVDWDKLTQLVDDRLNQGVPPGEQAKIDSSLMFSQVKYSDINVSCGYAYNWVFAKNWLFNASLSVGLAYNQSTSDTESEHFDIMNFRFKNVNLDGIGRFGVVWNNTRWYAGMSTIIHSYNYRKSQFSTNNSFGSLNLYFGVNFGRKRNH
;
A
#
# COMPACT_ATOMS: atom_id res chain seq x y z
N MET A 1 -7.79 2.55 22.82
CA MET A 1 -8.17 1.60 21.75
C MET A 1 -7.11 0.55 21.69
N LEU A 2 -7.50 -0.70 21.58
CA LEU A 2 -6.62 -1.81 21.21
C LEU A 2 -6.84 -2.10 19.74
N GLN A 3 -5.76 -2.21 18.98
CA GLN A 3 -5.83 -2.44 17.53
C GLN A 3 -4.90 -3.55 17.11
N ASN A 4 -5.40 -4.44 16.28
CA ASN A 4 -4.62 -5.38 15.49
C ASN A 4 -4.50 -4.84 14.08
N THR A 5 -3.28 -4.75 13.57
CA THR A 5 -2.98 -4.26 12.23
C THR A 5 -2.27 -5.34 11.43
N ASN A 6 -2.83 -5.66 10.28
CA ASN A 6 -2.21 -6.55 9.29
C ASN A 6 -1.83 -5.70 8.09
N THR A 7 -0.55 -5.70 7.74
CA THR A 7 -0.08 -5.03 6.54
C THR A 7 0.18 -6.04 5.43
N TYR A 8 -0.13 -5.65 4.20
CA TYR A 8 0.19 -6.41 3.01
C TYR A 8 0.86 -5.51 1.98
N GLU A 9 1.69 -6.13 1.18
CA GLU A 9 2.45 -5.45 0.15
C GLU A 9 2.72 -6.42 -0.99
N ILE A 10 2.51 -5.99 -2.23
CA ILE A 10 2.69 -6.81 -3.43
C ILE A 10 3.35 -5.96 -4.48
N TYR A 11 4.46 -6.45 -5.02
CA TYR A 11 5.16 -5.85 -6.14
C TYR A 11 5.11 -6.79 -7.34
N THR A 12 4.59 -6.31 -8.45
CA THR A 12 4.57 -7.06 -9.70
C THR A 12 5.39 -6.33 -10.75
N LEU A 13 6.40 -7.01 -11.27
CA LEU A 13 7.19 -6.61 -12.42
C LEU A 13 6.68 -7.35 -13.63
N ARG A 14 6.52 -6.66 -14.76
CA ARG A 14 6.07 -7.27 -16.03
C ARG A 14 6.80 -6.64 -17.21
N ASN A 15 7.26 -7.45 -18.15
CA ASN A 15 7.75 -6.98 -19.44
C ASN A 15 6.65 -6.98 -20.52
N LYS A 16 6.98 -6.54 -21.72
CA LYS A 16 6.07 -6.54 -22.87
C LYS A 16 5.79 -7.92 -23.44
N GLU A 17 6.68 -8.86 -23.22
CA GLU A 17 6.64 -10.23 -23.73
C GLU A 17 5.81 -11.17 -22.86
N GLY A 18 5.17 -10.64 -21.79
CA GLY A 18 4.26 -11.38 -20.94
C GLY A 18 4.92 -12.06 -19.74
N GLN A 19 6.26 -12.00 -19.61
CA GLN A 19 6.90 -12.45 -18.39
C GLN A 19 6.51 -11.55 -17.20
N SER A 20 6.29 -12.14 -16.04
CA SER A 20 5.96 -11.40 -14.84
C SER A 20 6.46 -12.08 -13.58
N ILE A 21 6.92 -11.27 -12.63
CA ILE A 21 7.41 -11.72 -11.34
C ILE A 21 6.70 -10.90 -10.26
N THR A 22 6.12 -11.57 -9.29
CA THR A 22 5.41 -10.94 -8.18
C THR A 22 6.11 -11.30 -6.87
N PHE A 23 6.54 -10.29 -6.16
CA PHE A 23 7.13 -10.40 -4.83
C PHE A 23 6.13 -9.96 -3.76
N ALA A 24 6.18 -10.61 -2.61
CA ALA A 24 5.41 -10.22 -1.43
C ALA A 24 6.21 -10.55 -0.16
N PRO A 25 6.11 -9.75 0.91
CA PRO A 25 6.64 -10.12 2.21
C PRO A 25 5.73 -11.14 2.89
N ASP A 26 6.23 -11.74 3.93
CA ASP A 26 5.40 -12.54 4.83
C ASP A 26 4.39 -11.64 5.55
N PRO A 27 3.15 -12.13 5.78
CA PRO A 27 2.14 -11.37 6.49
C PRO A 27 2.59 -11.00 7.90
N SER A 28 2.53 -9.72 8.25
CA SER A 28 2.83 -9.24 9.59
C SER A 28 1.56 -9.00 10.39
N TRP A 29 1.58 -9.42 11.66
CA TRP A 29 0.48 -9.25 12.60
C TRP A 29 0.97 -8.39 13.76
N ARG A 30 0.46 -7.18 13.87
CA ARG A 30 0.84 -6.23 14.90
C ARG A 30 -0.32 -5.95 15.82
N LEU A 31 -0.09 -6.02 17.11
CA LEU A 31 -1.06 -5.67 18.15
C LEU A 31 -0.53 -4.52 18.97
N GLY A 32 -1.37 -3.56 19.31
CA GLY A 32 -0.93 -2.48 20.18
C GLY A 32 -2.01 -1.54 20.66
N PRO A 33 -1.73 -0.81 21.74
CA PRO A 33 -2.59 0.24 22.24
C PRO A 33 -2.49 1.50 21.39
N TYR A 34 -3.64 2.16 21.21
CA TYR A 34 -3.75 3.48 20.59
C TYR A 34 -4.48 4.42 21.55
N LEU A 35 -3.93 5.61 21.72
CA LEU A 35 -4.51 6.71 22.46
C LEU A 35 -4.84 7.84 21.51
N GLY A 36 -6.08 8.28 21.49
CA GLY A 36 -6.53 9.43 20.73
C GLY A 36 -7.00 10.55 21.66
N TRP A 37 -6.48 11.76 21.47
CA TRP A 37 -6.92 12.96 22.17
C TRP A 37 -7.10 14.11 21.20
N ARG A 38 -8.33 14.53 21.00
CA ARG A 38 -8.72 15.54 19.99
C ARG A 38 -8.30 15.10 18.59
N TRP A 39 -7.24 15.71 18.03
CA TRP A 39 -6.68 15.45 16.70
C TRP A 39 -5.34 14.70 16.75
N VAL A 40 -4.83 14.41 17.93
CA VAL A 40 -3.59 13.65 18.13
C VAL A 40 -3.92 12.17 18.38
N PHE A 41 -3.34 11.29 17.56
CA PHE A 41 -3.43 9.85 17.72
C PHE A 41 -2.00 9.32 17.90
N LEU A 42 -1.77 8.64 19.01
CA LEU A 42 -0.51 7.97 19.31
C LEU A 42 -0.80 6.49 19.50
N GLY A 43 -0.10 5.67 18.73
CA GLY A 43 -0.19 4.23 18.83
C GLY A 43 1.20 3.60 18.80
N TYR A 44 1.34 2.53 19.56
CA TYR A 44 2.52 1.69 19.53
C TYR A 44 2.09 0.25 19.30
N THR A 45 2.63 -0.39 18.25
CA THR A 45 2.29 -1.76 17.90
C THR A 45 3.51 -2.66 17.98
N PHE A 46 3.29 -3.85 18.50
CA PHE A 46 4.29 -4.93 18.57
C PHE A 46 3.97 -5.97 17.51
N ASP A 47 4.97 -6.47 16.81
CA ASP A 47 4.82 -7.62 15.95
C ASP A 47 4.76 -8.89 16.80
N LEU A 48 3.64 -9.60 16.74
CA LEU A 48 3.39 -10.81 17.53
C LEU A 48 4.32 -11.98 17.17
N LYS A 49 4.86 -12.01 15.96
CA LYS A 49 5.80 -13.05 15.52
C LYS A 49 7.20 -12.88 16.09
N HIS A 50 7.58 -11.68 16.48
CA HIS A 50 8.94 -11.34 16.96
C HIS A 50 9.04 -11.15 18.48
N ILE A 51 8.02 -11.53 19.23
CA ILE A 51 8.08 -11.53 20.71
C ILE A 51 9.06 -12.60 21.24
N ASN A 52 9.30 -13.68 20.49
CA ASN A 52 10.36 -14.63 20.80
C ASN A 52 11.70 -14.13 20.25
N ALA A 53 12.46 -13.54 21.15
CA ALA A 53 13.67 -12.72 20.95
C ALA A 53 14.89 -13.43 20.36
N ASN A 54 14.75 -14.49 19.60
CA ASN A 54 15.93 -15.27 19.23
C ASN A 54 16.23 -15.42 17.74
N ASN A 55 15.58 -14.75 16.81
CA ASN A 55 16.13 -14.74 15.44
C ASN A 55 15.51 -13.69 14.51
N SER A 56 16.41 -13.09 13.74
CA SER A 56 16.27 -12.27 12.54
C SER A 56 15.68 -10.86 12.74
N HIS A 57 16.58 -9.91 12.88
CA HIS A 57 16.31 -8.50 12.61
C HIS A 57 15.81 -8.38 11.16
N THR A 58 14.49 -8.40 10.96
CA THR A 58 13.93 -7.89 9.74
C THR A 58 14.11 -6.37 9.78
N ASN A 59 14.99 -5.84 8.92
CA ASN A 59 15.24 -4.39 8.80
C ASN A 59 14.02 -3.65 8.18
N LYS A 60 12.83 -4.21 8.32
CA LYS A 60 11.58 -3.64 7.82
C LYS A 60 11.19 -2.42 8.64
N LYS A 61 11.03 -1.28 7.97
CA LYS A 61 10.52 -0.06 8.58
C LYS A 61 9.20 0.30 7.94
N GLU A 62 8.19 0.50 8.77
CA GLU A 62 6.86 0.91 8.34
C GLU A 62 6.36 2.04 9.22
N PHE A 63 5.90 3.10 8.58
CA PHE A 63 5.22 4.21 9.20
C PHE A 63 4.02 4.57 8.33
N ASP A 64 2.82 4.49 8.89
CA ASP A 64 1.57 4.88 8.25
C ASP A 64 0.80 5.79 9.22
N LEU A 65 0.52 7.00 8.79
CA LEU A 65 -0.26 7.98 9.54
C LEU A 65 -1.38 8.52 8.67
N SER A 66 -2.61 8.30 9.09
CA SER A 66 -3.79 8.89 8.46
C SER A 66 -4.49 9.82 9.44
N LEU A 67 -4.59 11.08 9.07
CA LEU A 67 -5.27 12.11 9.85
C LEU A 67 -6.56 12.50 9.14
N TYR A 68 -7.66 12.48 9.86
CA TYR A 68 -8.97 12.81 9.33
C TYR A 68 -9.58 13.97 10.10
N SER A 69 -9.76 15.10 9.43
CA SER A 69 -10.62 16.19 9.88
C SER A 69 -12.00 16.11 9.20
N SER A 70 -12.89 17.03 9.51
CA SER A 70 -14.14 17.16 8.77
C SER A 70 -13.94 17.59 7.34
N LEU A 71 -12.96 18.46 7.09
CA LEU A 71 -12.73 19.15 5.81
C LEU A 71 -11.64 18.50 4.97
N LEU A 72 -10.57 18.05 5.61
CA LEU A 72 -9.36 17.55 4.99
C LEU A 72 -8.99 16.17 5.55
N GLY A 73 -8.42 15.35 4.69
CA GLY A 73 -7.72 14.13 5.09
C GLY A 73 -6.28 14.16 4.60
N VAL A 74 -5.39 13.59 5.39
CA VAL A 74 -3.96 13.49 5.10
C VAL A 74 -3.54 12.05 5.33
N ASP A 75 -2.90 11.42 4.34
CA ASP A 75 -2.22 10.14 4.51
C ASP A 75 -0.72 10.37 4.29
N LEU A 76 0.07 10.02 5.28
CA LEU A 76 1.52 10.05 5.23
C LEU A 76 2.02 8.63 5.47
N PHE A 77 2.87 8.12 4.60
CA PHE A 77 3.41 6.78 4.73
C PHE A 77 4.88 6.71 4.32
N TRP A 78 5.59 5.84 5.01
CA TRP A 78 6.94 5.45 4.68
C TRP A 78 7.12 3.97 4.96
N ARG A 79 7.49 3.23 3.93
CA ARG A 79 7.74 1.80 4.02
C ARG A 79 9.10 1.49 3.42
N GLN A 80 9.84 0.63 4.07
CA GLN A 80 11.10 0.08 3.60
C GLN A 80 11.08 -1.42 3.83
N THR A 81 11.35 -2.17 2.77
CA THR A 81 11.35 -3.63 2.83
C THR A 81 12.43 -4.18 3.75
N GLY A 82 12.11 -5.31 4.39
CA GLY A 82 13.04 -6.18 5.09
C GLY A 82 13.59 -7.28 4.19
N ASN A 83 14.13 -8.33 4.80
CA ASN A 83 14.66 -9.52 4.12
C ASN A 83 13.64 -10.66 4.03
N ASP A 84 12.36 -10.40 4.34
CA ASP A 84 11.26 -11.36 4.49
C ASP A 84 10.43 -11.55 3.21
N TYR A 85 11.00 -11.21 2.05
CA TYR A 85 10.30 -11.36 0.77
C TYR A 85 10.43 -12.76 0.20
N HIS A 86 9.37 -13.16 -0.50
CA HIS A 86 9.32 -14.39 -1.27
C HIS A 86 8.71 -14.14 -2.65
N VAL A 87 8.98 -15.04 -3.60
CA VAL A 87 8.32 -15.05 -4.88
C VAL A 87 6.88 -15.57 -4.70
N LYS A 88 5.90 -14.67 -4.83
CA LYS A 88 4.48 -15.04 -4.72
C LYS A 88 3.95 -15.71 -5.97
N ARG A 89 4.36 -15.20 -7.13
CA ARG A 89 3.99 -15.73 -8.46
C ARG A 89 5.10 -15.40 -9.45
N MET A 90 5.36 -16.31 -10.36
CA MET A 90 6.26 -16.12 -11.49
C MET A 90 5.62 -16.68 -12.75
N ASN A 91 5.78 -16.00 -13.86
CA ASN A 91 5.44 -16.46 -15.20
C ASN A 91 6.61 -16.09 -16.12
N LEU A 92 7.28 -17.06 -16.68
CA LEU A 92 8.42 -16.88 -17.59
C LEU A 92 8.09 -17.27 -19.03
N GLY A 93 6.83 -17.64 -19.34
CA GLY A 93 6.36 -18.04 -20.65
C GLY A 93 5.30 -19.15 -20.57
N GLU A 94 4.58 -19.37 -21.68
CA GLU A 94 3.42 -20.27 -21.70
C GLU A 94 3.77 -21.74 -21.42
N HIS A 95 4.99 -22.16 -21.74
CA HIS A 95 5.42 -23.55 -21.60
C HIS A 95 6.23 -23.85 -20.33
N ILE A 96 6.47 -22.83 -19.47
CA ILE A 96 7.33 -22.96 -18.30
C ILE A 96 6.46 -23.08 -17.04
N ASN A 97 6.55 -24.22 -16.36
CA ASN A 97 5.89 -24.44 -15.07
C ASN A 97 6.67 -23.81 -13.92
N CYS A 98 6.27 -22.61 -13.50
CA CYS A 98 6.89 -21.87 -12.41
C CYS A 98 6.35 -22.21 -11.00
N ASN A 99 5.61 -23.31 -10.81
CA ASN A 99 5.00 -23.62 -9.51
C ASN A 99 6.05 -23.85 -8.40
N ALA A 100 7.22 -24.37 -8.72
CA ALA A 100 8.31 -24.57 -7.76
C ALA A 100 8.88 -23.25 -7.19
N MET A 101 8.66 -22.13 -7.90
CA MET A 101 9.04 -20.79 -7.43
C MET A 101 8.07 -20.21 -6.40
N ARG A 102 6.85 -20.75 -6.31
CA ARG A 102 5.82 -20.23 -5.43
C ARG A 102 6.24 -20.37 -3.96
N LYS A 103 6.21 -19.25 -3.22
CA LYS A 103 6.70 -19.12 -1.84
C LYS A 103 8.22 -19.36 -1.67
N ALA A 104 9.00 -19.31 -2.76
CA ALA A 104 10.45 -19.37 -2.67
C ALA A 104 10.97 -18.12 -1.92
N PRO A 105 11.71 -18.27 -0.79
CA PRO A 105 12.32 -17.13 -0.12
C PRO A 105 13.28 -16.40 -1.05
N PHE A 106 13.20 -15.07 -1.07
CA PHE A 106 14.07 -14.25 -1.92
C PHE A 106 14.48 -12.95 -1.22
N GLY A 107 15.61 -12.97 -0.56
CA GLY A 107 16.20 -11.82 0.13
C GLY A 107 16.85 -10.76 -0.79
N GLY A 108 16.81 -10.95 -2.12
CA GLY A 108 17.39 -10.03 -3.10
C GLY A 108 16.47 -8.90 -3.54
N PHE A 109 15.24 -8.81 -3.02
CA PHE A 109 14.30 -7.75 -3.33
C PHE A 109 14.35 -6.65 -2.28
N LYS A 110 14.56 -5.40 -2.71
CA LYS A 110 14.51 -4.22 -1.82
C LYS A 110 13.60 -3.17 -2.41
N SER A 111 12.73 -2.62 -1.59
CA SER A 111 11.85 -1.51 -1.95
C SER A 111 11.79 -0.46 -0.85
N SER A 112 11.63 0.77 -1.25
CA SER A 112 11.30 1.88 -0.34
C SER A 112 10.23 2.76 -0.99
N ILE A 113 9.19 3.05 -0.23
CA ILE A 113 8.11 3.94 -0.65
C ILE A 113 7.92 5.00 0.41
N LYS A 114 7.82 6.26 -0.04
CA LYS A 114 7.43 7.40 0.80
C LYS A 114 6.32 8.13 0.09
N GLY A 115 5.32 8.58 0.82
CA GLY A 115 4.23 9.32 0.18
C GLY A 115 3.44 10.19 1.14
N LEU A 116 2.86 11.21 0.55
CA LEU A 116 1.93 12.14 1.18
C LEU A 116 0.74 12.31 0.24
N ASN A 117 -0.46 12.09 0.74
CA ASN A 117 -1.71 12.42 0.06
C ASN A 117 -2.51 13.39 0.91
N LEU A 118 -2.94 14.48 0.31
CA LEU A 118 -3.84 15.47 0.89
C LEU A 118 -5.11 15.49 0.08
N TYR A 119 -6.28 15.43 0.71
CA TYR A 119 -7.56 15.47 0.01
C TYR A 119 -8.61 16.28 0.74
N TYR A 120 -9.43 16.97 -0.06
CA TYR A 120 -10.55 17.80 0.36
C TYR A 120 -11.86 17.04 0.31
N ILE A 121 -12.71 17.23 1.32
CA ILE A 121 -14.00 16.59 1.48
C ILE A 121 -15.11 17.63 1.22
N PHE A 122 -15.79 17.56 0.06
CA PHE A 122 -16.76 18.57 -0.33
C PHE A 122 -17.97 18.63 0.59
N ASN A 123 -18.57 17.51 0.92
CA ASN A 123 -19.76 17.43 1.76
C ASN A 123 -19.41 17.28 3.25
N HIS A 124 -18.41 17.99 3.72
CA HIS A 124 -17.88 17.89 5.09
C HIS A 124 -18.89 18.18 6.21
N ARG A 125 -20.03 18.85 5.90
CA ARG A 125 -21.10 19.12 6.88
C ARG A 125 -21.97 17.91 7.18
N ARG A 126 -22.06 16.94 6.28
CA ARG A 126 -22.93 15.75 6.42
C ARG A 126 -22.12 14.45 6.43
N PHE A 127 -21.03 14.39 5.70
CA PHE A 127 -20.13 13.25 5.61
C PHE A 127 -18.97 13.39 6.60
N SER A 128 -18.59 12.32 7.28
CA SER A 128 -17.52 12.32 8.29
C SER A 128 -16.60 11.10 8.17
N TYR A 129 -15.40 11.28 7.67
CA TYR A 129 -14.35 10.26 7.79
C TYR A 129 -13.96 9.96 9.25
N PRO A 130 -13.88 10.96 10.16
CA PRO A 130 -13.64 10.67 11.58
C PRO A 130 -14.63 9.68 12.21
N ALA A 131 -15.87 9.63 11.71
CA ALA A 131 -16.85 8.66 12.20
C ALA A 131 -16.55 7.22 11.73
N ALA A 132 -15.92 7.06 10.57
CA ALA A 132 -15.58 5.75 10.01
C ALA A 132 -14.24 5.22 10.50
N TYR A 133 -13.22 6.09 10.68
CA TYR A 133 -11.84 5.66 10.86
C TYR A 133 -11.19 6.10 12.19
N ALA A 134 -11.54 7.28 12.71
CA ALA A 134 -10.92 7.82 13.91
C ALA A 134 -11.76 7.65 15.17
N GLN A 135 -13.04 7.30 15.05
CA GLN A 135 -14.01 7.11 16.14
C GLN A 135 -14.19 8.33 17.06
N SER A 136 -13.73 9.51 16.63
CA SER A 136 -13.82 10.76 17.37
C SER A 136 -15.21 11.42 17.29
N THR A 137 -16.05 10.96 16.36
CA THR A 137 -17.44 11.41 16.18
C THR A 137 -18.33 10.24 15.76
N VAL A 138 -19.64 10.44 15.77
CA VAL A 138 -20.64 9.45 15.33
C VAL A 138 -21.52 10.07 14.26
N GLN A 139 -21.58 9.46 13.10
CA GLN A 139 -22.50 9.86 12.04
C GLN A 139 -23.81 9.06 12.15
N ARG A 140 -24.94 9.77 12.21
CA ARG A 140 -26.27 9.16 12.43
C ARG A 140 -27.14 9.04 11.20
N ARG A 141 -26.74 9.68 10.10
CA ARG A 141 -27.46 9.67 8.82
C ARG A 141 -26.48 9.32 7.72
N SER A 142 -26.92 8.49 6.77
CA SER A 142 -26.13 8.18 5.60
C SER A 142 -25.83 9.43 4.79
N ALA A 143 -24.60 9.55 4.32
CA ALA A 143 -24.19 10.67 3.48
C ALA A 143 -22.95 10.26 2.67
N GLY A 144 -22.81 10.87 1.49
CA GLY A 144 -21.62 10.74 0.67
C GLY A 144 -20.95 12.08 0.42
N SER A 145 -19.73 12.03 -0.09
CA SER A 145 -18.96 13.20 -0.48
C SER A 145 -18.06 12.90 -1.67
N MET A 146 -17.94 13.85 -2.56
CA MET A 146 -16.81 13.88 -3.51
C MET A 146 -15.54 14.24 -2.76
N LEU A 147 -14.44 13.73 -3.28
CA LEU A 147 -13.08 13.95 -2.80
C LEU A 147 -12.25 14.50 -3.94
N LEU A 148 -11.41 15.49 -3.65
CA LEU A 148 -10.39 15.97 -4.57
C LEU A 148 -9.07 15.98 -3.82
N GLY A 149 -8.04 15.38 -4.40
CA GLY A 149 -6.77 15.22 -3.72
C GLY A 149 -5.57 15.54 -4.60
N ILE A 150 -4.47 15.82 -3.92
CA ILE A 150 -3.14 15.90 -4.50
C ILE A 150 -2.23 14.97 -3.70
N GLY A 151 -1.27 14.36 -4.37
CA GLY A 151 -0.33 13.46 -3.73
C GLY A 151 1.06 13.56 -4.32
N TYR A 152 2.01 13.19 -3.50
CA TYR A 152 3.41 13.00 -3.89
C TYR A 152 3.88 11.66 -3.34
N THR A 153 4.48 10.84 -4.21
CA THR A 153 5.10 9.59 -3.81
C THR A 153 6.48 9.45 -4.41
N GLN A 154 7.35 8.78 -3.68
CA GLN A 154 8.68 8.43 -4.14
C GLN A 154 8.90 6.93 -3.95
N HIS A 155 9.29 6.27 -5.01
CA HIS A 155 9.54 4.84 -5.04
C HIS A 155 10.99 4.54 -5.37
N LYS A 156 11.53 3.53 -4.72
CA LYS A 156 12.83 2.96 -5.02
C LYS A 156 12.69 1.44 -5.03
N LEU A 157 13.14 0.80 -6.11
CA LEU A 157 13.12 -0.64 -6.29
C LEU A 157 14.50 -1.14 -6.70
N GLU A 158 14.96 -2.21 -6.08
CA GLU A 158 16.20 -2.91 -6.41
C GLU A 158 15.91 -4.41 -6.43
N VAL A 159 16.43 -5.11 -7.42
CA VAL A 159 16.34 -6.58 -7.53
C VAL A 159 17.74 -7.12 -7.81
N ASP A 160 18.16 -8.08 -7.00
CA ASP A 160 19.39 -8.84 -7.22
C ASP A 160 19.09 -9.95 -8.23
N TRP A 161 19.31 -9.63 -9.50
CA TRP A 161 18.97 -10.51 -10.63
C TRP A 161 19.86 -11.76 -10.66
N ASP A 162 21.11 -11.68 -10.21
CA ASP A 162 22.03 -12.82 -10.17
C ASP A 162 21.50 -13.87 -9.20
N LYS A 163 21.10 -13.45 -7.99
CA LYS A 163 20.45 -14.34 -7.03
C LYS A 163 19.11 -14.88 -7.52
N LEU A 164 18.34 -14.09 -8.25
CA LEU A 164 17.06 -14.55 -8.78
C LEU A 164 17.27 -15.57 -9.88
N THR A 165 18.22 -15.35 -10.78
CA THR A 165 18.58 -16.29 -11.85
C THR A 165 19.10 -17.60 -11.23
N GLN A 166 19.99 -17.54 -10.26
CA GLN A 166 20.45 -18.73 -9.54
C GLN A 166 19.28 -19.49 -8.89
N LEU A 167 18.33 -18.79 -8.28
CA LEU A 167 17.14 -19.41 -7.70
C LEU A 167 16.26 -20.10 -8.74
N VAL A 168 16.13 -19.51 -9.94
CA VAL A 168 15.43 -20.12 -11.10
C VAL A 168 16.15 -21.37 -11.56
N ASP A 169 17.47 -21.32 -11.71
CA ASP A 169 18.27 -22.46 -12.14
C ASP A 169 18.19 -23.61 -11.13
N ASP A 170 18.28 -23.32 -9.83
CA ASP A 170 18.20 -24.31 -8.77
C ASP A 170 16.81 -24.99 -8.67
N ARG A 171 15.75 -24.27 -9.03
CA ARG A 171 14.37 -24.78 -8.81
C ARG A 171 13.64 -25.23 -10.07
N LEU A 172 13.97 -24.65 -11.22
CA LEU A 172 13.25 -24.91 -12.47
C LEU A 172 14.13 -25.62 -13.50
N ASN A 173 15.46 -25.41 -13.50
CA ASN A 173 16.33 -25.87 -14.56
C ASN A 173 17.10 -27.15 -14.22
N GLN A 174 16.94 -27.70 -13.01
CA GLN A 174 17.61 -28.96 -12.65
C GLN A 174 17.13 -30.12 -13.52
N GLY A 175 18.06 -30.73 -14.27
CA GLY A 175 17.74 -31.82 -15.19
C GLY A 175 17.04 -31.45 -16.47
N VAL A 176 16.89 -30.15 -16.77
CA VAL A 176 16.25 -29.64 -18.00
C VAL A 176 17.33 -29.40 -19.06
N PRO A 177 17.12 -29.86 -20.32
CA PRO A 177 18.06 -29.61 -21.41
C PRO A 177 18.28 -28.12 -21.67
N PRO A 178 19.47 -27.66 -22.08
CA PRO A 178 19.81 -26.24 -22.24
C PRO A 178 18.87 -25.43 -23.13
N GLY A 179 18.20 -26.08 -24.09
CA GLY A 179 17.23 -25.42 -25.00
C GLY A 179 15.83 -25.17 -24.40
N GLU A 180 15.49 -25.86 -23.30
CA GLU A 180 14.18 -25.80 -22.64
C GLU A 180 14.22 -25.12 -21.26
N GLN A 181 15.40 -24.61 -20.88
CA GLN A 181 15.60 -23.96 -19.60
C GLN A 181 14.81 -22.66 -19.46
N ALA A 182 14.21 -22.48 -18.29
CA ALA A 182 13.58 -21.22 -17.90
C ALA A 182 14.60 -20.10 -17.83
N LYS A 183 14.35 -18.98 -18.52
CA LYS A 183 15.22 -17.80 -18.51
C LYS A 183 14.41 -16.54 -18.21
N ILE A 184 15.00 -15.69 -17.38
CA ILE A 184 14.46 -14.35 -17.13
C ILE A 184 14.93 -13.45 -18.29
N ASP A 185 13.98 -12.77 -18.92
CA ASP A 185 14.27 -11.86 -20.01
C ASP A 185 15.05 -10.63 -19.54
N SER A 186 16.05 -10.22 -20.30
CA SER A 186 16.90 -9.06 -19.99
C SER A 186 16.13 -7.74 -19.90
N SER A 187 14.97 -7.64 -20.55
CA SER A 187 14.09 -6.47 -20.47
C SER A 187 13.50 -6.23 -19.07
N LEU A 188 13.47 -7.26 -18.21
CA LEU A 188 13.12 -7.13 -16.79
C LEU A 188 14.31 -6.72 -15.91
N MET A 189 15.54 -6.94 -16.39
CA MET A 189 16.75 -6.74 -15.61
C MET A 189 17.13 -5.25 -15.56
N PHE A 190 16.86 -4.60 -14.45
CA PHE A 190 17.30 -3.24 -14.15
C PHE A 190 18.16 -3.26 -12.87
N SER A 191 19.16 -2.37 -12.78
CA SER A 191 19.98 -2.28 -11.57
C SER A 191 19.19 -1.66 -10.42
N GLN A 192 18.58 -0.52 -10.66
CA GLN A 192 17.75 0.21 -9.71
C GLN A 192 16.70 1.03 -10.46
N VAL A 193 15.50 1.11 -9.92
CA VAL A 193 14.46 2.01 -10.40
C VAL A 193 14.11 2.97 -9.28
N LYS A 194 14.30 4.26 -9.55
CA LYS A 194 13.82 5.36 -8.70
C LYS A 194 12.87 6.21 -9.52
N TYR A 195 11.71 6.48 -8.97
CA TYR A 195 10.76 7.41 -9.59
C TYR A 195 9.97 8.15 -8.53
N SER A 196 9.52 9.33 -8.88
CA SER A 196 8.65 10.17 -8.08
C SER A 196 7.39 10.46 -8.86
N ASP A 197 6.26 10.47 -8.17
CA ASP A 197 4.95 10.71 -8.72
C ASP A 197 4.32 11.92 -8.07
N ILE A 198 3.80 12.83 -8.89
CA ILE A 198 2.86 13.84 -8.45
C ILE A 198 1.50 13.46 -9.01
N ASN A 199 0.50 13.31 -8.18
CA ASN A 199 -0.83 12.92 -8.62
C ASN A 199 -1.90 13.93 -8.23
N VAL A 200 -2.92 14.02 -9.10
CA VAL A 200 -4.20 14.68 -8.79
C VAL A 200 -5.26 13.61 -8.82
N SER A 201 -6.01 13.49 -7.74
CA SER A 201 -7.00 12.43 -7.56
C SER A 201 -8.40 12.99 -7.38
N CYS A 202 -9.37 12.26 -7.94
CA CYS A 202 -10.79 12.49 -7.73
C CYS A 202 -11.43 11.20 -7.22
N GLY A 203 -12.38 11.32 -6.31
CA GLY A 203 -13.02 10.16 -5.74
C GLY A 203 -14.38 10.43 -5.13
N TYR A 204 -14.99 9.36 -4.68
CA TYR A 204 -16.25 9.41 -3.95
C TYR A 204 -16.19 8.51 -2.72
N ALA A 205 -16.74 9.01 -1.62
CA ALA A 205 -16.87 8.29 -0.37
C ALA A 205 -18.32 8.29 0.08
N TYR A 206 -18.77 7.17 0.61
CA TYR A 206 -20.11 7.03 1.15
C TYR A 206 -20.10 6.37 2.52
N ASN A 207 -20.77 7.01 3.48
CA ASN A 207 -21.06 6.46 4.79
C ASN A 207 -22.51 5.98 4.82
N TRP A 208 -22.71 4.67 4.92
CA TRP A 208 -24.01 4.06 5.06
C TRP A 208 -24.27 3.71 6.52
N VAL A 209 -25.21 4.41 7.13
CA VAL A 209 -25.72 4.10 8.47
C VAL A 209 -26.88 3.12 8.30
N PHE A 210 -26.59 1.82 8.42
CA PHE A 210 -27.54 0.76 8.10
C PHE A 210 -28.31 0.23 9.32
N ALA A 211 -27.80 0.53 10.54
CA ALA A 211 -28.49 0.19 11.80
C ALA A 211 -28.10 1.17 12.90
N LYS A 212 -28.79 1.09 14.06
CA LYS A 212 -28.45 1.92 15.22
C LYS A 212 -27.01 1.68 15.65
N ASN A 213 -26.21 2.74 15.65
CA ASN A 213 -24.78 2.74 15.98
C ASN A 213 -23.86 2.00 15.00
N TRP A 214 -24.35 1.53 13.85
CA TRP A 214 -23.56 0.87 12.83
C TRP A 214 -23.37 1.73 11.61
N LEU A 215 -22.16 1.80 11.13
CA LEU A 215 -21.78 2.54 9.94
C LEU A 215 -20.87 1.67 9.07
N PHE A 216 -21.16 1.62 7.78
CA PHE A 216 -20.27 1.11 6.75
C PHE A 216 -19.77 2.28 5.90
N ASN A 217 -18.48 2.35 5.69
CA ASN A 217 -17.86 3.30 4.75
C ASN A 217 -17.26 2.55 3.57
N ALA A 218 -17.50 3.09 2.39
CA ALA A 218 -16.77 2.72 1.16
C ALA A 218 -16.30 4.00 0.47
N SER A 219 -15.05 4.03 0.04
CA SER A 219 -14.44 5.15 -0.63
C SER A 219 -13.48 4.66 -1.71
N LEU A 220 -13.56 5.26 -2.88
CA LEU A 220 -12.66 5.01 -4.00
C LEU A 220 -12.21 6.34 -4.59
N SER A 221 -10.90 6.50 -4.73
CA SER A 221 -10.28 7.62 -5.43
C SER A 221 -9.36 7.10 -6.53
N VAL A 222 -9.42 7.74 -7.69
CA VAL A 222 -8.54 7.47 -8.82
C VAL A 222 -7.72 8.72 -9.08
N GLY A 223 -6.42 8.56 -9.25
CA GLY A 223 -5.48 9.64 -9.49
C GLY A 223 -4.81 9.50 -10.86
N LEU A 224 -4.60 10.63 -11.50
CA LEU A 224 -3.68 10.77 -12.62
C LEU A 224 -2.33 11.18 -12.05
N ALA A 225 -1.36 10.29 -12.15
CA ALA A 225 0.00 10.49 -11.67
C ALA A 225 0.93 10.82 -12.82
N TYR A 226 1.71 11.87 -12.67
CA TYR A 226 2.82 12.19 -13.54
C TYR A 226 4.10 11.67 -12.92
N ASN A 227 4.73 10.70 -13.60
CA ASN A 227 5.90 10.01 -13.10
C ASN A 227 7.17 10.61 -13.68
N GLN A 228 8.11 10.90 -12.80
CA GLN A 228 9.47 11.29 -13.17
C GLN A 228 10.45 10.22 -12.67
N SER A 229 11.19 9.62 -13.60
CA SER A 229 12.22 8.64 -13.28
C SER A 229 13.56 9.34 -13.04
N THR A 230 14.22 9.00 -11.95
CA THR A 230 15.61 9.35 -11.67
C THR A 230 16.41 8.05 -11.67
N SER A 231 16.66 7.45 -12.82
CA SER A 231 17.54 6.29 -12.93
C SER A 231 18.93 6.74 -13.37
N ASP A 232 19.95 5.96 -13.06
CA ASP A 232 21.38 6.26 -13.28
C ASP A 232 21.78 6.58 -14.72
N THR A 233 20.86 6.46 -15.69
CA THR A 233 21.13 6.68 -17.11
C THR A 233 20.57 7.99 -17.66
N GLU A 234 19.60 8.63 -17.03
CA GLU A 234 19.03 9.90 -17.47
C GLU A 234 18.49 10.68 -16.25
N SER A 235 19.27 11.64 -15.78
CA SER A 235 18.78 12.65 -14.81
C SER A 235 17.90 13.66 -15.55
N GLU A 236 16.63 13.33 -15.75
CA GLU A 236 15.64 14.32 -16.15
C GLU A 236 15.32 15.21 -14.95
N HIS A 237 15.76 16.46 -14.97
CA HIS A 237 15.30 17.49 -14.03
C HIS A 237 13.78 17.68 -14.17
N PHE A 238 13.12 17.93 -13.04
CA PHE A 238 11.71 18.29 -13.04
C PHE A 238 11.50 19.54 -13.90
N ASP A 239 10.97 19.34 -15.09
CA ASP A 239 10.63 20.42 -16.01
C ASP A 239 9.14 20.29 -16.37
N ILE A 240 8.34 21.16 -15.78
CA ILE A 240 6.88 21.24 -16.04
C ILE A 240 6.61 21.57 -17.53
N MET A 241 7.56 22.16 -18.24
CA MET A 241 7.40 22.54 -19.63
C MET A 241 7.59 21.36 -20.61
N ASN A 242 8.17 20.23 -20.18
CA ASN A 242 8.37 19.03 -21.00
C ASN A 242 7.37 17.90 -20.65
N PHE A 243 6.10 18.22 -20.56
CA PHE A 243 5.04 17.24 -20.28
C PHE A 243 4.96 16.18 -21.36
N ARG A 244 5.18 14.90 -20.99
CA ARG A 244 5.07 13.74 -21.89
C ARG A 244 3.91 12.84 -21.44
N PHE A 245 2.92 12.62 -22.30
CA PHE A 245 1.79 11.73 -22.04
C PHE A 245 2.20 10.28 -21.69
N LYS A 246 3.39 9.85 -22.11
CA LYS A 246 3.94 8.53 -21.78
C LYS A 246 4.24 8.35 -20.27
N ASN A 247 4.39 9.44 -19.54
CA ASN A 247 4.70 9.46 -18.11
C ASN A 247 3.44 9.57 -17.22
N VAL A 248 2.26 9.49 -17.81
CA VAL A 248 1.00 9.54 -17.06
C VAL A 248 0.55 8.11 -16.74
N ASN A 249 0.30 7.87 -15.46
CA ASN A 249 -0.20 6.60 -14.96
C ASN A 249 -1.46 6.81 -14.12
N LEU A 250 -2.18 5.71 -13.89
CA LEU A 250 -3.36 5.70 -13.04
C LEU A 250 -3.01 5.09 -11.69
N ASP A 251 -3.31 5.84 -10.63
CA ASP A 251 -3.22 5.38 -9.26
C ASP A 251 -4.59 5.22 -8.65
N GLY A 252 -4.69 4.35 -7.66
CA GLY A 252 -5.95 4.08 -6.98
C GLY A 252 -5.79 4.04 -5.47
N ILE A 253 -6.77 4.59 -4.74
CA ILE A 253 -6.86 4.49 -3.29
C ILE A 253 -8.26 4.04 -2.91
N GLY A 254 -8.37 2.84 -2.35
CA GLY A 254 -9.60 2.30 -1.80
C GLY A 254 -9.60 2.34 -0.27
N ARG A 255 -10.72 2.71 0.33
CA ARG A 255 -10.92 2.64 1.79
C ARG A 255 -12.26 2.02 2.10
N PHE A 256 -12.27 1.07 3.02
CA PHE A 256 -13.48 0.43 3.50
C PHE A 256 -13.44 0.34 5.01
N GLY A 257 -14.59 0.47 5.64
CA GLY A 257 -14.69 0.37 7.09
C GLY A 257 -16.08 -0.02 7.54
N VAL A 258 -16.12 -0.86 8.56
CA VAL A 258 -17.34 -1.18 9.31
C VAL A 258 -17.10 -0.83 10.75
N VAL A 259 -17.98 -0.06 11.35
CA VAL A 259 -17.83 0.34 12.73
C VAL A 259 -19.17 0.29 13.46
N TRP A 260 -19.10 -0.23 14.68
CA TRP A 260 -20.12 -0.06 15.70
C TRP A 260 -19.63 0.94 16.74
N ASN A 261 -20.40 1.99 17.01
CA ASN A 261 -20.04 3.04 17.94
C ASN A 261 -21.27 3.59 18.69
N ASN A 262 -21.39 3.23 19.96
CA ASN A 262 -22.48 3.69 20.83
C ASN A 262 -22.12 4.95 21.63
N THR A 263 -21.09 5.71 21.23
CA THR A 263 -20.50 6.89 21.86
C THR A 263 -19.55 6.60 23.03
N ARG A 264 -19.73 5.54 23.79
CA ARG A 264 -18.86 5.11 24.87
C ARG A 264 -17.90 4.01 24.42
N TRP A 265 -18.42 2.96 23.81
CA TRP A 265 -17.67 1.82 23.28
C TRP A 265 -17.72 1.84 21.77
N TYR A 266 -16.67 1.40 21.17
CA TYR A 266 -16.63 1.20 19.72
C TYR A 266 -15.77 0.00 19.35
N ALA A 267 -16.16 -0.64 18.28
CA ALA A 267 -15.44 -1.73 17.67
C ALA A 267 -15.58 -1.61 16.15
N GLY A 268 -14.57 -2.05 15.42
CA GLY A 268 -14.66 -1.99 13.98
C GLY A 268 -13.50 -2.64 13.27
N MET A 269 -13.66 -2.62 11.95
CA MET A 269 -12.66 -3.07 10.99
C MET A 269 -12.50 -1.97 9.94
N SER A 270 -11.27 -1.70 9.53
CA SER A 270 -10.99 -0.80 8.43
C SER A 270 -9.84 -1.30 7.57
N THR A 271 -9.89 -1.01 6.29
CA THR A 271 -8.80 -1.30 5.36
C THR A 271 -8.55 -0.11 4.46
N ILE A 272 -7.28 0.13 4.16
CA ILE A 272 -6.82 1.08 3.16
C ILE A 272 -5.96 0.30 2.17
N ILE A 273 -6.22 0.52 0.88
CA ILE A 273 -5.52 -0.11 -0.24
C ILE A 273 -4.99 0.99 -1.13
N HIS A 274 -3.71 1.00 -1.34
CA HIS A 274 -3.04 1.85 -2.32
C HIS A 274 -2.58 1.00 -3.50
N SER A 275 -2.75 1.49 -4.71
CA SER A 275 -2.24 0.86 -5.93
C SER A 275 -1.57 1.92 -6.79
N TYR A 276 -0.28 1.77 -7.00
CA TYR A 276 0.55 2.66 -7.80
C TYR A 276 1.08 1.91 -9.01
N ASN A 277 1.00 2.56 -10.17
CA ASN A 277 1.45 2.00 -11.42
C ASN A 277 2.61 2.83 -11.97
N TYR A 278 3.64 2.15 -12.45
CA TYR A 278 4.73 2.77 -13.17
C TYR A 278 5.01 2.01 -14.45
N ARG A 279 5.12 2.73 -15.56
CA ARG A 279 5.40 2.13 -16.86
C ARG A 279 6.60 2.80 -17.50
N LYS A 280 7.55 1.99 -17.93
CA LYS A 280 8.68 2.39 -18.76
C LYS A 280 8.59 1.69 -20.12
N SER A 281 9.45 2.06 -21.09
CA SER A 281 9.43 1.47 -22.43
C SER A 281 9.63 -0.06 -22.45
N GLN A 282 10.38 -0.61 -21.52
CA GLN A 282 10.74 -2.03 -21.48
C GLN A 282 9.89 -2.83 -20.48
N PHE A 283 9.55 -2.27 -19.34
CA PHE A 283 8.82 -2.96 -18.29
C PHE A 283 7.80 -2.05 -17.58
N SER A 284 6.92 -2.67 -16.82
CA SER A 284 6.00 -1.98 -15.92
C SER A 284 6.08 -2.56 -14.52
N THR A 285 5.86 -1.71 -13.52
CA THR A 285 5.70 -2.14 -12.14
C THR A 285 4.31 -1.78 -11.65
N ASN A 286 3.67 -2.70 -10.96
CA ASN A 286 2.48 -2.44 -10.16
C ASN A 286 2.81 -2.72 -8.70
N ASN A 287 2.58 -1.72 -7.87
CA ASN A 287 2.79 -1.81 -6.45
C ASN A 287 1.47 -1.59 -5.73
N SER A 288 1.03 -2.61 -5.01
CA SER A 288 -0.18 -2.55 -4.20
C SER A 288 0.17 -2.85 -2.76
N PHE A 289 -0.20 -1.95 -1.86
CA PHE A 289 0.00 -2.10 -0.44
C PHE A 289 -1.16 -1.53 0.37
N GLY A 290 -1.25 -1.95 1.60
CA GLY A 290 -2.29 -1.46 2.48
C GLY A 290 -2.25 -2.09 3.86
N SER A 291 -3.30 -1.81 4.63
CA SER A 291 -3.48 -2.34 5.96
C SER A 291 -4.92 -2.75 6.19
N LEU A 292 -5.09 -3.81 6.96
CA LEU A 292 -6.35 -4.22 7.55
C LEU A 292 -6.23 -4.05 9.06
N ASN A 293 -7.12 -3.24 9.64
CA ASN A 293 -7.15 -2.92 11.05
C ASN A 293 -8.42 -3.49 11.69
N LEU A 294 -8.26 -4.22 12.78
CA LEU A 294 -9.34 -4.63 13.68
C LEU A 294 -9.13 -3.90 14.99
N TYR A 295 -10.14 -3.23 15.49
CA TYR A 295 -9.98 -2.42 16.69
C TYR A 295 -11.19 -2.47 17.62
N PHE A 296 -10.88 -2.32 18.90
CA PHE A 296 -11.86 -2.16 19.96
C PHE A 296 -11.40 -1.05 20.92
N GLY A 297 -12.31 -0.20 21.38
CA GLY A 297 -11.92 0.91 22.23
C GLY A 297 -13.06 1.52 23.04
N VAL A 298 -12.65 2.42 23.90
CA VAL A 298 -13.55 3.18 24.76
C VAL A 298 -13.22 4.67 24.67
N ASN A 299 -14.26 5.49 24.58
CA ASN A 299 -14.13 6.94 24.61
C ASN A 299 -14.16 7.41 26.09
N PHE A 300 -13.07 8.06 26.50
CA PHE A 300 -12.96 8.71 27.80
C PHE A 300 -13.29 10.19 27.63
N GLY A 301 -14.18 10.72 28.47
CA GLY A 301 -14.50 12.12 28.48
C GLY A 301 -15.92 12.47 28.03
N ARG A 302 -16.47 13.55 28.62
CA ARG A 302 -17.77 14.10 28.23
C ARG A 302 -17.67 14.71 26.83
N LYS A 303 -18.44 14.19 25.88
CA LYS A 303 -18.70 14.91 24.65
C LYS A 303 -19.51 16.15 24.99
N ARG A 304 -19.00 17.35 24.71
CA ARG A 304 -19.84 18.55 24.63
C ARG A 304 -20.79 18.32 23.45
N ASN A 305 -22.08 18.30 23.74
CA ASN A 305 -23.11 18.40 22.72
C ASN A 305 -23.02 19.81 22.15
N HIS A 306 -22.68 19.90 20.89
CA HIS A 306 -22.89 21.08 20.07
C HIS A 306 -24.05 20.79 19.13
#